data_b48c0b1df773088313cfbfa0e51db31f
#
_entry.id   b48c0b1df773088313cfbfa0e51db31f
#
_cell.length_a   1.000
_cell.length_b   1.000
_cell.length_c   1.000
_cell.angle_alpha   90.00
_cell.angle_beta   90.00
_cell.angle_gamma   90.00
#
_symmetry.space_group_name_H-M   'P 1'
#
loop_
_entity.id
_entity.type
_entity.pdbx_description
1 polymer ?
#
loop_
_entity_poly.entity_id
_entity_poly.type
_entity_poly.pdbx_seq_one_letter_code
_entity_poly.pdbx_strand_id
1 'polypeptide(L)'
;MKQLRAVTMYDYSLAMSFVGDDRDVDVTTFLPSDDERQDIVRENILSGQLQFDDQTDLSGRRAVWSGDQGREIRYHALITSKELNYSLDPSLQVPQFLPEQYSQYLIEEEDIQVGHPEIRELWSSIQPDDSREMVPVLQAIYDYTYQGIEGAPFKGTTDALTALRLGRASCNGKGRLFVALARTNGIPARLVGGVIMNQGSKKTSHQWLEVLIEGRWVPFDPTNGHFASLPENYLRLYTGDHALFRHTRNINFDYLFTISPISKSPALFEFEENEPVLNRFNAARLMQLTGLPEEMIGVFLMFPLAALVTIFLRSVVGIQTFGIFMPMLISAACMNTGLWLGLATFSGIVAFAVLMLAYFNSFNILKIPRLAAVITICTVLFIGVLLWLGNRSGLQFGILALFPVVIISFLAERIHNMLDESDWKGMLTTGAGTLVTIVACYIVFSSVLLQGLFALMPELLLLVLAVQLAIGQWSGMRLQEYVRFRSILNNGPVLGMNARNRNYVNTLNTNELLDLAADKLRSKE
;
A
#
# COMPACT_ATOMS: atom_id res chain seq x y z
N MET A 1 -1.67 5.14 -28.96
CA MET A 1 -2.15 4.64 -27.67
C MET A 1 -1.04 4.90 -26.65
N LYS A 2 -1.11 5.96 -25.82
CA LYS A 2 -0.23 6.12 -24.66
C LYS A 2 -0.57 4.97 -23.70
N GLN A 3 0.37 4.08 -23.41
CA GLN A 3 0.22 3.11 -22.34
C GLN A 3 0.05 3.88 -21.02
N LEU A 4 -1.11 3.75 -20.40
CA LEU A 4 -1.39 4.22 -19.06
C LEU A 4 -0.48 3.41 -18.11
N ARG A 5 0.66 3.97 -17.72
CA ARG A 5 1.50 3.40 -16.66
C ARG A 5 0.88 3.78 -15.33
N ALA A 6 0.64 2.80 -14.48
CA ALA A 6 0.28 3.04 -13.10
C ALA A 6 1.42 3.82 -12.43
N VAL A 7 1.12 4.96 -11.84
CA VAL A 7 2.11 5.74 -11.08
C VAL A 7 2.00 5.28 -9.63
N THR A 8 3.06 4.70 -9.09
CA THR A 8 3.11 4.31 -7.69
C THR A 8 3.33 5.56 -6.83
N MET A 9 2.50 5.75 -5.83
CA MET A 9 2.68 6.77 -4.81
C MET A 9 3.29 6.13 -3.56
N TYR A 10 4.18 6.83 -2.92
CA TYR A 10 4.83 6.39 -1.70
C TYR A 10 4.49 7.34 -0.55
N ASP A 11 4.05 6.77 0.56
CA ASP A 11 4.03 7.43 1.86
C ASP A 11 5.43 7.30 2.46
N TYR A 12 6.15 8.41 2.52
CA TYR A 12 7.53 8.50 2.99
C TYR A 12 7.58 9.31 4.29
N SER A 13 8.16 8.73 5.30
CA SER A 13 8.37 9.40 6.58
C SER A 13 9.83 9.25 7.02
N LEU A 14 10.42 10.34 7.45
CA LEU A 14 11.73 10.39 8.10
C LEU A 14 11.53 10.92 9.53
N ALA A 15 11.79 10.06 10.51
CA ALA A 15 11.86 10.45 11.92
C ALA A 15 13.33 10.55 12.33
N MET A 16 13.71 11.66 12.95
CA MET A 16 15.04 11.89 13.52
C MET A 16 14.87 12.16 15.00
N SER A 17 15.61 11.45 15.84
CA SER A 17 15.58 11.59 17.30
C SER A 17 16.99 11.83 17.86
N PHE A 18 17.08 12.64 18.91
CA PHE A 18 18.34 12.97 19.54
C PHE A 18 18.12 13.42 20.98
N VAL A 19 19.19 13.43 21.76
CA VAL A 19 19.18 13.91 23.15
C VAL A 19 19.95 15.24 23.17
N GLY A 20 19.23 16.35 23.28
CA GLY A 20 19.80 17.66 23.49
C GLY A 20 19.82 17.95 25.01
N ASP A 21 20.95 17.87 25.66
CA ASP A 21 21.14 18.18 27.08
C ASP A 21 21.31 19.70 27.26
N ASP A 22 20.25 20.48 27.06
CA ASP A 22 20.23 21.96 27.15
C ASP A 22 21.38 22.64 26.38
N ARG A 23 21.75 22.09 25.23
CA ARG A 23 22.77 22.62 24.31
C ARG A 23 22.12 22.97 23.00
N ASP A 24 22.70 23.95 22.30
CA ASP A 24 22.35 24.22 20.92
C ASP A 24 22.58 22.99 20.06
N VAL A 25 21.52 22.52 19.44
CA VAL A 25 21.51 21.38 18.54
C VAL A 25 21.27 21.89 17.13
N ASP A 26 22.16 21.53 16.23
CA ASP A 26 21.98 21.69 14.80
C ASP A 26 21.85 20.30 14.16
N VAL A 27 20.78 20.11 13.39
CA VAL A 27 20.57 18.91 12.55
C VAL A 27 20.33 19.37 11.14
N THR A 28 21.10 18.85 10.20
CA THR A 28 20.97 19.16 8.78
C THR A 28 20.78 17.86 8.01
N THR A 29 19.83 17.85 7.07
CA THR A 29 19.65 16.76 6.11
C THR A 29 19.16 17.29 4.77
N PHE A 30 19.13 16.43 3.77
CA PHE A 30 18.47 16.72 2.49
C PHE A 30 17.05 16.18 2.50
N LEU A 31 16.10 17.02 2.08
CA LEU A 31 14.70 16.63 1.83
C LEU A 31 14.47 16.40 0.33
N PRO A 32 13.47 15.58 -0.03
CA PRO A 32 13.12 15.42 -1.43
C PRO A 32 12.65 16.75 -2.04
N SER A 33 12.90 16.91 -3.32
CA SER A 33 12.43 18.05 -4.14
C SER A 33 11.83 17.55 -5.44
N ASP A 34 10.95 18.35 -6.03
CA ASP A 34 10.37 18.06 -7.33
C ASP A 34 11.42 18.06 -8.43
N ASP A 35 11.32 17.14 -9.38
CA ASP A 35 12.12 17.08 -10.59
C ASP A 35 11.36 16.38 -11.73
N GLU A 36 12.03 16.12 -12.87
CA GLU A 36 11.41 15.45 -14.03
C GLU A 36 10.90 14.02 -13.71
N ARG A 37 11.39 13.42 -12.64
CA ARG A 37 11.14 12.04 -12.25
C ARG A 37 10.23 11.89 -11.05
N GLN A 38 10.33 12.79 -10.08
CA GLN A 38 9.63 12.70 -8.80
C GLN A 38 8.87 13.99 -8.49
N ASP A 39 7.67 13.85 -7.95
CA ASP A 39 6.82 14.95 -7.54
C ASP A 39 6.39 14.76 -6.08
N ILE A 40 6.50 15.83 -5.27
CA ILE A 40 6.06 15.87 -3.89
C ILE A 40 4.60 16.36 -3.85
N VAL A 41 3.67 15.41 -3.74
CA VAL A 41 2.23 15.71 -3.78
C VAL A 41 1.77 16.46 -2.51
N ARG A 42 2.34 16.08 -1.38
CA ARG A 42 2.05 16.70 -0.07
C ARG A 42 3.26 16.50 0.83
N GLU A 43 3.55 17.49 1.66
CA GLU A 43 4.52 17.32 2.74
C GLU A 43 4.05 17.95 4.04
N ASN A 44 4.60 17.46 5.14
CA ASN A 44 4.41 17.99 6.48
C ASN A 44 5.72 17.88 7.28
N ILE A 45 6.13 18.99 7.91
CA ILE A 45 7.35 19.06 8.69
C ILE A 45 6.99 19.39 10.13
N LEU A 46 7.33 18.50 11.04
CA LEU A 46 7.17 18.69 12.48
C LEU A 46 8.54 18.89 13.10
N SER A 47 8.87 20.15 13.39
CA SER A 47 10.17 20.59 13.91
C SER A 47 10.26 20.55 15.45
N GLY A 48 9.16 20.19 16.12
CA GLY A 48 9.08 20.32 17.57
C GLY A 48 9.26 21.77 18.03
N GLN A 49 10.27 22.05 18.86
CA GLN A 49 10.61 23.41 19.32
C GLN A 49 11.82 24.01 18.60
N LEU A 50 12.35 23.32 17.57
CA LEU A 50 13.50 23.80 16.79
C LEU A 50 13.06 24.80 15.71
N GLN A 51 13.92 25.76 15.46
CA GLN A 51 13.80 26.64 14.30
C GLN A 51 14.14 25.84 13.05
N PHE A 52 13.35 26.01 12.01
CA PHE A 52 13.50 25.32 10.72
C PHE A 52 13.86 26.33 9.64
N ASP A 53 14.92 26.03 8.88
CA ASP A 53 15.33 26.75 7.69
C ASP A 53 15.47 25.77 6.52
N ASP A 54 15.01 26.18 5.34
CA ASP A 54 14.93 25.37 4.13
C ASP A 54 15.64 26.11 2.98
N GLN A 55 16.75 25.58 2.54
CA GLN A 55 17.59 26.17 1.51
C GLN A 55 17.76 25.20 0.34
N THR A 56 17.52 25.67 -0.87
CA THR A 56 17.76 24.88 -2.09
C THR A 56 18.99 25.39 -2.81
N ASP A 57 19.94 24.50 -3.06
CA ASP A 57 21.15 24.75 -3.82
C ASP A 57 21.31 23.75 -5.00
N LEU A 58 22.44 23.78 -5.68
CA LEU A 58 22.72 22.86 -6.81
C LEU A 58 22.80 21.40 -6.38
N SER A 59 23.05 21.14 -5.10
CA SER A 59 23.12 19.77 -4.56
C SER A 59 21.75 19.22 -4.20
N GLY A 60 20.76 20.08 -3.90
CA GLY A 60 19.42 19.68 -3.53
C GLY A 60 18.79 20.60 -2.49
N ARG A 61 17.69 20.15 -1.91
CA ARG A 61 16.94 20.87 -0.88
C ARG A 61 17.49 20.51 0.49
N ARG A 62 18.18 21.47 1.12
CA ARG A 62 18.83 21.31 2.41
C ARG A 62 17.98 21.89 3.52
N ALA A 63 17.59 21.06 4.46
CA ALA A 63 16.82 21.43 5.64
C ALA A 63 17.73 21.49 6.87
N VAL A 64 17.62 22.57 7.64
CA VAL A 64 18.40 22.83 8.86
C VAL A 64 17.44 23.06 10.01
N TRP A 65 17.64 22.35 11.11
CA TRP A 65 16.93 22.56 12.37
C TRP A 65 17.95 22.95 13.43
N SER A 66 17.67 24.05 14.14
CA SER A 66 18.55 24.58 15.18
C SER A 66 17.76 25.00 16.44
N GLY A 67 18.34 24.83 17.62
CA GLY A 67 17.75 25.24 18.90
C GLY A 67 18.23 24.42 20.08
N ASP A 68 17.79 24.82 21.26
CA ASP A 68 18.22 24.24 22.55
C ASP A 68 17.22 23.23 23.16
N GLN A 69 16.00 23.14 22.62
CA GLN A 69 14.89 22.36 23.20
C GLN A 69 14.22 21.41 22.19
N GLY A 70 14.99 20.60 21.50
CA GLY A 70 14.42 19.62 20.58
C GLY A 70 14.81 18.17 20.94
N ARG A 71 13.91 17.21 20.70
CA ARG A 71 14.21 15.77 20.86
C ARG A 71 13.83 14.95 19.64
N GLU A 72 12.94 15.45 18.82
CA GLU A 72 12.44 14.73 17.66
C GLU A 72 12.05 15.67 16.53
N ILE A 73 12.41 15.29 15.31
CA ILE A 73 12.00 15.93 14.07
C ILE A 73 11.32 14.88 13.24
N ARG A 74 10.17 15.21 12.64
CA ARG A 74 9.49 14.33 11.70
C ARG A 74 9.22 15.06 10.39
N TYR A 75 9.64 14.43 9.32
CA TYR A 75 9.27 14.80 7.96
C TYR A 75 8.38 13.71 7.38
N HIS A 76 7.28 14.10 6.78
CA HIS A 76 6.35 13.19 6.13
C HIS A 76 5.98 13.75 4.77
N ALA A 77 6.01 12.91 3.72
CA ALA A 77 5.65 13.32 2.38
C ALA A 77 4.94 12.20 1.60
N LEU A 78 4.00 12.59 0.76
CA LEU A 78 3.44 11.74 -0.29
C LEU A 78 4.18 12.05 -1.58
N ILE A 79 4.84 11.04 -2.15
CA ILE A 79 5.77 11.19 -3.27
C ILE A 79 5.33 10.28 -4.40
N THR A 80 5.27 10.81 -5.62
CA THR A 80 5.18 10.02 -6.84
C THR A 80 6.53 9.99 -7.54
N SER A 81 6.87 8.86 -8.14
CA SER A 81 8.13 8.71 -8.87
C SER A 81 7.91 7.86 -10.11
N LYS A 82 8.69 8.14 -11.15
CA LYS A 82 8.61 7.48 -12.46
C LYS A 82 9.84 6.60 -12.69
N GLU A 83 9.65 5.47 -13.34
CA GLU A 83 10.74 4.67 -13.86
C GLU A 83 11.46 5.42 -14.98
N LEU A 84 12.80 5.37 -14.98
CA LEU A 84 13.63 5.82 -16.08
C LEU A 84 14.21 4.62 -16.81
N ASN A 85 14.16 4.67 -18.14
CA ASN A 85 14.78 3.66 -18.99
C ASN A 85 15.23 4.32 -20.28
N TYR A 86 16.54 4.48 -20.45
CA TYR A 86 17.16 5.12 -21.60
C TYR A 86 17.71 4.07 -22.55
N SER A 87 17.33 4.14 -23.81
CA SER A 87 17.99 3.40 -24.90
C SER A 87 19.10 4.26 -25.43
N LEU A 88 20.35 3.90 -25.14
CA LEU A 88 21.52 4.62 -25.61
C LEU A 88 21.86 4.22 -27.04
N ASP A 89 22.14 5.22 -27.91
CA ASP A 89 22.59 4.98 -29.27
C ASP A 89 24.04 4.46 -29.23
N PRO A 90 24.34 3.27 -29.79
CA PRO A 90 25.69 2.73 -29.80
C PRO A 90 26.74 3.63 -30.52
N SER A 91 26.30 4.52 -31.41
CA SER A 91 27.18 5.42 -32.16
C SER A 91 27.58 6.69 -31.37
N LEU A 92 27.09 6.87 -30.15
CA LEU A 92 27.46 8.00 -29.29
C LEU A 92 28.97 8.05 -29.03
N GLN A 93 29.54 9.22 -29.23
CA GLN A 93 30.98 9.46 -29.00
C GLN A 93 31.18 10.20 -27.68
N VAL A 94 32.33 9.95 -27.03
CA VAL A 94 32.75 10.74 -25.89
C VAL A 94 32.96 12.20 -26.35
N PRO A 95 32.33 13.20 -25.70
CA PRO A 95 32.38 14.58 -26.15
C PRO A 95 33.78 15.17 -26.06
N GLN A 96 34.29 15.73 -27.18
CA GLN A 96 35.58 16.44 -27.21
C GLN A 96 35.50 17.85 -26.62
N PHE A 97 34.33 18.45 -26.65
CA PHE A 97 34.06 19.78 -26.10
C PHE A 97 32.82 19.70 -25.20
N LEU A 98 32.95 20.23 -24.00
CA LEU A 98 31.88 20.33 -23.01
C LEU A 98 31.63 21.80 -22.69
N PRO A 99 30.36 22.23 -22.56
CA PRO A 99 30.02 23.51 -22.02
C PRO A 99 30.65 23.70 -20.61
N GLU A 100 31.13 24.91 -20.34
CA GLU A 100 31.87 25.24 -19.11
C GLU A 100 31.10 24.85 -17.83
N GLN A 101 29.79 24.96 -17.86
CA GLN A 101 28.89 24.58 -16.75
C GLN A 101 29.03 23.12 -16.30
N TYR A 102 29.50 22.20 -17.16
CA TYR A 102 29.70 20.80 -16.84
C TYR A 102 31.12 20.44 -16.45
N SER A 103 32.08 21.38 -16.56
CA SER A 103 33.49 21.13 -16.25
C SER A 103 33.73 20.72 -14.80
N GLN A 104 32.89 21.19 -13.89
CA GLN A 104 32.91 20.79 -12.47
C GLN A 104 32.69 19.28 -12.25
N TYR A 105 32.08 18.58 -13.19
CA TYR A 105 31.80 17.13 -13.11
C TYR A 105 32.90 16.27 -13.73
N LEU A 106 34.06 16.86 -14.05
CA LEU A 106 35.28 16.19 -14.51
C LEU A 106 36.40 16.28 -13.51
N ILE A 107 36.29 17.16 -12.49
CA ILE A 107 37.38 17.42 -11.55
C ILE A 107 37.45 16.34 -10.46
N GLU A 108 38.65 16.24 -9.87
CA GLU A 108 38.93 15.41 -8.72
C GLU A 108 38.20 15.93 -7.46
N GLU A 109 37.72 15.03 -6.62
CA GLU A 109 37.20 15.30 -5.30
C GLU A 109 37.96 14.43 -4.27
N GLU A 110 37.82 14.73 -2.97
CA GLU A 110 38.56 14.06 -1.89
C GLU A 110 38.45 12.52 -1.97
N ASP A 111 37.23 12.02 -2.18
CA ASP A 111 36.96 10.59 -2.25
C ASP A 111 36.84 10.03 -3.69
N ILE A 112 37.04 10.88 -4.72
CA ILE A 112 36.95 10.54 -6.14
C ILE A 112 38.27 10.95 -6.84
N GLN A 113 39.27 10.07 -6.82
CA GLN A 113 40.59 10.31 -7.37
C GLN A 113 40.57 10.17 -8.89
N VAL A 114 40.59 11.29 -9.60
CA VAL A 114 40.58 11.34 -11.06
C VAL A 114 42.00 11.27 -11.62
N GLY A 115 42.23 10.33 -12.54
CA GLY A 115 43.51 10.21 -13.19
C GLY A 115 44.65 9.69 -12.30
N HIS A 116 44.38 9.12 -11.14
CA HIS A 116 45.35 8.44 -10.31
C HIS A 116 46.02 7.28 -11.07
N PRO A 117 47.34 7.01 -10.90
CA PRO A 117 48.04 5.94 -11.65
C PRO A 117 47.34 4.58 -11.61
N GLU A 118 46.86 4.13 -10.46
CA GLU A 118 46.15 2.87 -10.32
C GLU A 118 44.78 2.87 -11.04
N ILE A 119 44.09 4.01 -11.08
CA ILE A 119 42.83 4.15 -11.84
C ILE A 119 43.11 4.08 -13.35
N ARG A 120 44.20 4.70 -13.82
CA ARG A 120 44.62 4.61 -15.22
C ARG A 120 45.09 3.20 -15.61
N GLU A 121 45.82 2.51 -14.73
CA GLU A 121 46.22 1.12 -14.93
C GLU A 121 45.00 0.21 -15.04
N LEU A 122 44.04 0.34 -14.12
CA LEU A 122 42.78 -0.35 -14.22
C LEU A 122 42.09 -0.06 -15.56
N TRP A 123 41.93 1.22 -15.92
CA TRP A 123 41.32 1.59 -17.18
C TRP A 123 41.98 0.91 -18.38
N SER A 124 43.35 0.91 -18.43
CA SER A 124 44.10 0.26 -19.50
C SER A 124 43.82 -1.24 -19.61
N SER A 125 43.41 -1.89 -18.52
CA SER A 125 43.10 -3.33 -18.48
C SER A 125 41.68 -3.68 -18.89
N ILE A 126 40.73 -2.73 -18.78
CA ILE A 126 39.29 -2.96 -19.04
C ILE A 126 38.75 -2.18 -20.26
N GLN A 127 39.57 -1.24 -20.81
CA GLN A 127 39.11 -0.39 -21.91
C GLN A 127 38.70 -1.21 -23.14
N PRO A 128 37.61 -0.80 -23.85
CA PRO A 128 37.22 -1.42 -25.11
C PRO A 128 38.21 -1.05 -26.25
N ASP A 129 38.12 -1.77 -27.39
CA ASP A 129 38.98 -1.56 -28.56
C ASP A 129 38.88 -0.12 -29.12
N ASP A 130 37.68 0.46 -29.13
CA ASP A 130 37.48 1.88 -29.43
C ASP A 130 37.00 2.65 -28.21
N SER A 131 37.91 3.33 -27.53
CA SER A 131 37.65 4.16 -26.33
C SER A 131 36.97 5.50 -26.65
N ARG A 132 36.66 5.80 -27.92
CA ARG A 132 35.90 7.00 -28.31
C ARG A 132 34.39 6.77 -28.29
N GLU A 133 33.95 5.54 -28.41
CA GLU A 133 32.55 5.19 -28.32
C GLU A 133 32.08 5.18 -26.86
N MET A 134 31.11 6.04 -26.54
CA MET A 134 30.68 6.26 -25.16
C MET A 134 30.03 5.03 -24.52
N VAL A 135 29.16 4.33 -25.27
CA VAL A 135 28.39 3.19 -24.71
C VAL A 135 29.30 2.02 -24.34
N PRO A 136 30.24 1.56 -25.19
CA PRO A 136 31.25 0.56 -24.82
C PRO A 136 32.11 0.97 -23.61
N VAL A 137 32.52 2.25 -23.54
CA VAL A 137 33.30 2.78 -22.40
C VAL A 137 32.49 2.69 -21.11
N LEU A 138 31.23 3.16 -21.11
CA LEU A 138 30.36 3.10 -19.94
C LEU A 138 30.04 1.65 -19.56
N GLN A 139 29.87 0.76 -20.54
CA GLN A 139 29.64 -0.66 -20.27
C GLN A 139 30.84 -1.31 -19.58
N ALA A 140 32.04 -1.06 -20.05
CA ALA A 140 33.25 -1.60 -19.44
C ALA A 140 33.43 -1.12 -17.98
N ILE A 141 33.23 0.18 -17.73
CA ILE A 141 33.27 0.75 -16.38
C ILE A 141 32.17 0.13 -15.48
N TYR A 142 30.97 0.00 -16.03
CA TYR A 142 29.84 -0.58 -15.31
C TYR A 142 30.08 -2.05 -14.97
N ASP A 143 30.48 -2.86 -15.92
CA ASP A 143 30.73 -4.29 -15.73
C ASP A 143 31.80 -4.52 -14.66
N TYR A 144 32.89 -3.75 -14.70
CA TYR A 144 33.91 -3.83 -13.67
C TYR A 144 33.38 -3.43 -12.28
N THR A 145 32.69 -2.32 -12.16
CA THR A 145 32.17 -1.84 -10.86
C THR A 145 31.01 -2.68 -10.33
N TYR A 146 30.22 -3.29 -11.20
CA TYR A 146 29.12 -4.18 -10.83
C TYR A 146 29.62 -5.58 -10.44
N GLN A 147 30.44 -6.22 -11.31
CA GLN A 147 30.85 -7.62 -11.15
C GLN A 147 32.26 -7.76 -10.53
N GLY A 148 33.17 -6.87 -10.88
CA GLY A 148 34.56 -6.93 -10.41
C GLY A 148 34.77 -6.45 -8.98
N ILE A 149 33.87 -5.62 -8.45
CA ILE A 149 33.91 -5.15 -7.06
C ILE A 149 32.82 -5.86 -6.26
N GLU A 150 33.19 -6.64 -5.26
CA GLU A 150 32.27 -7.33 -4.37
C GLU A 150 31.47 -6.31 -3.53
N GLY A 151 30.13 -6.52 -3.42
CA GLY A 151 29.27 -5.71 -2.54
C GLY A 151 29.52 -6.05 -1.08
N ALA A 152 29.93 -5.07 -0.27
CA ALA A 152 30.14 -5.26 1.16
C ALA A 152 29.62 -4.09 1.98
N PRO A 153 28.95 -4.32 3.12
CA PRO A 153 28.54 -3.25 4.02
C PRO A 153 29.77 -2.73 4.77
N PHE A 154 30.15 -1.48 4.52
CA PHE A 154 31.17 -0.79 5.29
C PHE A 154 30.54 0.19 6.29
N LYS A 155 31.10 0.25 7.50
CA LYS A 155 30.83 1.34 8.45
C LYS A 155 31.79 2.48 8.10
N GLY A 156 31.32 3.50 7.41
CA GLY A 156 32.10 4.64 6.98
C GLY A 156 32.15 4.81 5.46
N THR A 157 32.90 5.80 5.01
CA THR A 157 33.08 6.10 3.59
C THR A 157 34.27 5.35 3.02
N THR A 158 34.12 4.82 1.82
CA THR A 158 35.21 4.18 1.06
C THR A 158 35.46 5.03 -0.19
N ASP A 159 36.64 5.58 -0.36
CA ASP A 159 37.04 6.31 -1.55
C ASP A 159 37.24 5.36 -2.75
N ALA A 160 37.42 5.94 -3.95
CA ALA A 160 37.54 5.18 -5.18
C ALA A 160 38.79 4.26 -5.19
N LEU A 161 39.94 4.72 -4.68
CA LEU A 161 41.16 3.92 -4.62
C LEU A 161 41.07 2.77 -3.63
N THR A 162 40.50 3.02 -2.47
CA THR A 162 40.29 1.98 -1.46
C THR A 162 39.31 0.91 -1.97
N ALA A 163 38.25 1.30 -2.69
CA ALA A 163 37.34 0.36 -3.34
C ALA A 163 38.09 -0.52 -4.38
N LEU A 164 38.93 0.08 -5.19
CA LEU A 164 39.77 -0.63 -6.17
C LEU A 164 40.73 -1.63 -5.48
N ARG A 165 41.52 -1.16 -4.50
CA ARG A 165 42.54 -1.96 -3.82
C ARG A 165 41.97 -3.14 -3.03
N LEU A 166 40.80 -2.95 -2.43
CA LEU A 166 40.12 -3.99 -1.66
C LEU A 166 39.34 -4.99 -2.52
N GLY A 167 39.00 -4.62 -3.76
CA GLY A 167 38.11 -5.41 -4.63
C GLY A 167 36.69 -5.57 -4.08
N ARG A 168 36.34 -4.81 -3.04
CA ARG A 168 35.00 -4.83 -2.41
C ARG A 168 34.66 -3.46 -1.84
N ALA A 169 33.38 -3.07 -1.98
CA ALA A 169 32.93 -1.77 -1.51
C ALA A 169 31.42 -1.76 -1.22
N SER A 170 30.96 -0.73 -0.48
CA SER A 170 29.56 -0.34 -0.41
C SER A 170 29.10 0.37 -1.67
N CYS A 171 27.81 0.75 -1.75
CA CYS A 171 27.29 1.57 -2.86
C CYS A 171 28.12 2.85 -3.09
N ASN A 172 28.57 3.51 -2.02
CA ASN A 172 29.39 4.72 -2.10
C ASN A 172 30.72 4.44 -2.81
N GLY A 173 31.47 3.43 -2.40
CA GLY A 173 32.77 3.10 -2.99
C GLY A 173 32.66 2.64 -4.44
N LYS A 174 31.64 1.83 -4.78
CA LYS A 174 31.37 1.44 -6.17
C LYS A 174 31.04 2.65 -7.04
N GLY A 175 30.15 3.54 -6.55
CA GLY A 175 29.76 4.75 -7.26
C GLY A 175 30.94 5.70 -7.46
N ARG A 176 31.79 5.92 -6.44
CA ARG A 176 32.97 6.77 -6.51
C ARG A 176 34.00 6.23 -7.51
N LEU A 177 34.24 4.91 -7.52
CA LEU A 177 35.14 4.28 -8.50
C LEU A 177 34.59 4.41 -9.92
N PHE A 178 33.29 4.22 -10.13
CA PHE A 178 32.66 4.46 -11.43
C PHE A 178 32.87 5.90 -11.89
N VAL A 179 32.54 6.88 -11.02
CA VAL A 179 32.68 8.31 -11.33
C VAL A 179 34.14 8.67 -11.61
N ALA A 180 35.12 8.13 -10.85
CA ALA A 180 36.54 8.36 -11.09
C ALA A 180 36.97 7.85 -12.47
N LEU A 181 36.57 6.65 -12.87
CA LEU A 181 36.84 6.07 -14.19
C LEU A 181 36.15 6.88 -15.31
N ALA A 182 34.89 7.27 -15.15
CA ALA A 182 34.17 8.07 -16.14
C ALA A 182 34.84 9.43 -16.35
N ARG A 183 35.17 10.15 -15.27
CA ARG A 183 35.84 11.45 -15.31
C ARG A 183 37.26 11.35 -15.90
N THR A 184 37.99 10.28 -15.60
CA THR A 184 39.33 10.03 -16.20
C THR A 184 39.25 9.90 -17.73
N ASN A 185 38.12 9.45 -18.25
CA ASN A 185 37.84 9.33 -19.68
C ASN A 185 37.11 10.55 -20.27
N GLY A 186 37.06 11.67 -19.56
CA GLY A 186 36.41 12.89 -20.06
C GLY A 186 34.88 12.86 -20.07
N ILE A 187 34.25 11.90 -19.38
CA ILE A 187 32.82 11.75 -19.30
C ILE A 187 32.33 12.37 -17.99
N PRO A 188 31.52 13.45 -18.02
CA PRO A 188 31.01 14.07 -16.81
C PRO A 188 30.07 13.11 -16.07
N ALA A 189 30.37 12.90 -14.80
CA ALA A 189 29.60 12.02 -13.93
C ALA A 189 29.49 12.61 -12.53
N ARG A 190 28.36 12.36 -11.86
CA ARG A 190 28.08 12.80 -10.49
C ARG A 190 27.44 11.71 -9.67
N LEU A 191 27.68 11.73 -8.38
CA LEU A 191 26.97 10.89 -7.42
C LEU A 191 25.58 11.45 -7.13
N VAL A 192 24.66 10.57 -6.78
CA VAL A 192 23.30 10.90 -6.36
C VAL A 192 22.99 10.11 -5.10
N GLY A 193 22.56 10.81 -4.07
CA GLY A 193 22.16 10.19 -2.81
C GLY A 193 20.65 10.22 -2.60
N GLY A 194 20.15 9.15 -2.00
CA GLY A 194 18.72 9.03 -1.77
C GLY A 194 18.30 7.79 -0.99
N VAL A 195 17.09 7.34 -1.22
CA VAL A 195 16.50 6.19 -0.53
C VAL A 195 15.77 5.29 -1.52
N ILE A 196 15.99 3.98 -1.47
CA ILE A 196 15.18 3.02 -2.23
C ILE A 196 13.88 2.79 -1.45
N MET A 197 12.74 3.18 -2.00
CA MET A 197 11.44 3.18 -1.33
C MET A 197 10.78 1.79 -1.30
N ASN A 198 11.46 0.80 -0.69
CA ASN A 198 10.86 -0.49 -0.40
C ASN A 198 10.00 -0.40 0.87
N GLN A 199 8.87 -1.11 0.89
CA GLN A 199 7.96 -1.14 2.04
C GLN A 199 8.66 -1.55 3.33
N GLY A 200 8.40 -0.81 4.40
CA GLY A 200 8.88 -1.08 5.74
C GLY A 200 9.67 0.07 6.36
N SER A 201 10.30 -0.21 7.51
CA SER A 201 11.13 0.76 8.24
C SER A 201 12.60 0.37 8.13
N LYS A 202 13.48 1.35 7.87
CA LYS A 202 14.92 1.11 7.69
C LYS A 202 15.77 2.32 8.08
N LYS A 203 17.04 2.06 8.37
CA LYS A 203 18.06 3.07 8.66
C LYS A 203 19.16 3.12 7.57
N THR A 204 18.80 2.80 6.33
CA THR A 204 19.75 2.77 5.23
C THR A 204 19.34 3.72 4.14
N SER A 205 20.25 4.62 3.76
CA SER A 205 20.22 5.37 2.50
C SER A 205 20.89 4.56 1.40
N HIS A 206 20.78 5.03 0.18
CA HIS A 206 21.44 4.44 -0.98
C HIS A 206 22.08 5.54 -1.85
N GLN A 207 23.19 5.19 -2.49
CA GLN A 207 23.87 6.08 -3.41
C GLN A 207 24.02 5.38 -4.77
N TRP A 208 23.72 6.09 -5.84
CA TRP A 208 23.93 5.72 -7.23
C TRP A 208 24.65 6.86 -7.96
N LEU A 209 24.69 6.85 -9.26
CA LEU A 209 25.36 7.89 -10.02
C LEU A 209 24.59 8.25 -11.29
N GLU A 210 24.92 9.40 -11.85
CA GLU A 210 24.41 9.88 -13.13
C GLU A 210 25.56 10.31 -14.03
N VAL A 211 25.43 10.00 -15.31
CA VAL A 211 26.38 10.39 -16.37
C VAL A 211 25.69 11.34 -17.32
N LEU A 212 26.40 12.40 -17.72
CA LEU A 212 25.88 13.37 -18.70
C LEU A 212 26.02 12.80 -20.12
N ILE A 213 24.88 12.53 -20.76
CA ILE A 213 24.79 12.02 -22.12
C ILE A 213 23.85 12.93 -22.91
N GLU A 214 24.34 13.56 -23.98
CA GLU A 214 23.55 14.49 -24.84
C GLU A 214 22.81 15.58 -24.04
N GLY A 215 23.44 16.11 -23.00
CA GLY A 215 22.85 17.16 -22.17
C GLY A 215 21.84 16.67 -21.13
N ARG A 216 21.66 15.36 -20.98
CA ARG A 216 20.77 14.74 -19.97
C ARG A 216 21.55 13.91 -18.98
N TRP A 217 21.10 13.91 -17.74
CA TRP A 217 21.65 13.06 -16.68
C TRP A 217 21.01 11.68 -16.74
N VAL A 218 21.81 10.67 -17.14
CA VAL A 218 21.38 9.26 -17.28
C VAL A 218 21.85 8.48 -16.07
N PRO A 219 20.98 7.75 -15.37
CA PRO A 219 21.33 7.07 -14.14
C PRO A 219 22.00 5.70 -14.35
N PHE A 220 22.91 5.35 -13.43
CA PHE A 220 23.55 4.04 -13.32
C PHE A 220 23.64 3.64 -11.85
N ASP A 221 23.37 2.38 -11.55
CA ASP A 221 23.56 1.81 -10.20
C ASP A 221 24.33 0.48 -10.29
N PRO A 222 25.66 0.51 -10.12
CA PRO A 222 26.47 -0.70 -10.15
C PRO A 222 26.33 -1.55 -8.88
N THR A 223 25.49 -1.17 -7.93
CA THR A 223 25.19 -1.99 -6.75
C THR A 223 24.02 -2.90 -7.00
N ASN A 224 22.95 -2.37 -7.60
CA ASN A 224 21.70 -3.10 -7.83
C ASN A 224 21.48 -3.53 -9.30
N GLY A 225 22.48 -3.35 -10.15
CA GLY A 225 22.43 -3.89 -11.52
C GLY A 225 21.63 -3.03 -12.50
N HIS A 226 21.59 -1.69 -12.34
CA HIS A 226 20.88 -0.80 -13.26
C HIS A 226 21.85 -0.05 -14.17
N PHE A 227 21.71 -0.26 -15.48
CA PHE A 227 22.46 0.40 -16.54
C PHE A 227 21.52 1.29 -17.34
N ALA A 228 21.80 2.58 -17.40
CA ALA A 228 20.97 3.59 -18.08
C ALA A 228 19.47 3.50 -17.73
N SER A 229 19.17 3.00 -16.55
CA SER A 229 17.80 2.76 -16.07
C SER A 229 17.72 2.93 -14.56
N LEU A 230 16.53 3.27 -14.06
CA LEU A 230 16.28 3.38 -12.63
C LEU A 230 14.82 3.07 -12.34
N PRO A 231 14.51 2.12 -11.43
CA PRO A 231 13.15 1.79 -11.04
C PRO A 231 12.42 2.97 -10.37
N GLU A 232 11.10 2.96 -10.39
CA GLU A 232 10.26 4.01 -9.80
C GLU A 232 10.44 4.18 -8.28
N ASN A 233 10.91 3.15 -7.58
CA ASN A 233 11.10 3.18 -6.13
C ASN A 233 12.40 3.85 -5.66
N TYR A 234 13.16 4.52 -6.51
CA TYR A 234 14.33 5.31 -6.12
C TYR A 234 13.93 6.76 -5.85
N LEU A 235 14.13 7.25 -4.66
CA LEU A 235 13.91 8.65 -4.27
C LEU A 235 15.23 9.39 -4.22
N ARG A 236 15.37 10.43 -5.04
CA ARG A 236 16.53 11.33 -5.00
C ARG A 236 16.36 12.37 -3.89
N LEU A 237 17.37 12.55 -3.07
CA LEU A 237 17.44 13.59 -2.05
C LEU A 237 18.47 14.67 -2.40
N TYR A 238 19.65 14.27 -2.94
CA TYR A 238 20.71 15.20 -3.29
C TYR A 238 21.58 14.68 -4.43
N THR A 239 22.39 15.57 -5.01
CA THR A 239 23.44 15.26 -5.98
C THR A 239 24.80 15.70 -5.45
N GLY A 240 25.88 15.00 -5.83
CA GLY A 240 27.23 15.20 -5.35
C GLY A 240 27.61 14.23 -4.23
N ASP A 241 28.87 14.34 -3.78
CA ASP A 241 29.39 13.46 -2.71
C ASP A 241 29.20 14.11 -1.34
N HIS A 242 28.02 13.94 -0.77
CA HIS A 242 27.63 14.54 0.50
C HIS A 242 27.20 13.51 1.53
N ALA A 243 27.42 13.83 2.81
CA ALA A 243 26.78 13.09 3.90
C ALA A 243 25.29 13.49 4.00
N LEU A 244 24.41 12.49 4.05
CA LEU A 244 22.97 12.72 4.14
C LEU A 244 22.58 13.47 5.42
N PHE A 245 23.21 13.15 6.55
CA PHE A 245 22.97 13.80 7.83
C PHE A 245 24.24 14.48 8.34
N ARG A 246 24.09 15.69 8.85
CA ARG A 246 25.06 16.39 9.67
C ARG A 246 24.39 16.84 10.95
N HIS A 247 25.03 16.67 12.08
CA HIS A 247 24.43 17.02 13.39
C HIS A 247 25.51 17.40 14.40
N THR A 248 25.12 18.11 15.43
CA THR A 248 25.94 18.41 16.59
C THR A 248 26.50 17.11 17.19
N ARG A 249 27.75 17.10 17.61
CA ARG A 249 28.40 15.92 18.20
C ARG A 249 27.77 15.55 19.54
N ASN A 250 27.75 14.26 19.86
CA ASN A 250 27.35 13.69 21.16
C ASN A 250 25.88 13.97 21.55
N ILE A 251 24.95 13.99 20.59
CA ILE A 251 23.51 14.13 20.82
C ILE A 251 22.75 12.80 20.69
N ASN A 252 23.43 11.66 20.67
CA ASN A 252 22.81 10.35 20.43
C ASN A 252 21.81 10.37 19.26
N PHE A 253 22.26 10.94 18.13
CA PHE A 253 21.44 11.08 16.94
C PHE A 253 21.07 9.72 16.38
N ASP A 254 19.79 9.50 16.11
CA ASP A 254 19.23 8.32 15.46
C ASP A 254 18.16 8.73 14.45
N TYR A 255 17.97 7.94 13.40
CA TYR A 255 16.97 8.21 12.37
C TYR A 255 16.32 6.95 11.86
N LEU A 256 15.10 7.08 11.33
CA LEU A 256 14.33 5.99 10.77
C LEU A 256 13.53 6.47 9.56
N PHE A 257 13.72 5.82 8.44
CA PHE A 257 12.83 5.93 7.29
C PHE A 257 11.70 4.92 7.45
N THR A 258 10.45 5.36 7.25
CA THR A 258 9.28 4.49 7.15
C THR A 258 8.61 4.75 5.82
N ILE A 259 8.42 3.70 5.02
CA ILE A 259 7.95 3.79 3.65
C ILE A 259 6.81 2.80 3.45
N SER A 260 5.70 3.28 2.91
CA SER A 260 4.57 2.48 2.52
C SER A 260 4.19 2.81 1.07
N PRO A 261 4.35 1.88 0.12
CA PRO A 261 3.84 2.08 -1.21
C PRO A 261 2.31 2.13 -1.16
N ILE A 262 1.76 3.23 -1.64
CA ILE A 262 0.33 3.40 -1.84
C ILE A 262 0.06 3.02 -3.29
N SER A 263 -0.49 1.83 -3.51
CA SER A 263 -0.91 1.44 -4.86
C SER A 263 -2.01 2.40 -5.30
N LYS A 264 -1.67 3.40 -6.11
CA LYS A 264 -2.70 4.12 -6.84
C LYS A 264 -3.38 3.12 -7.76
N SER A 265 -4.68 2.94 -7.58
CA SER A 265 -5.55 2.61 -8.72
C SER A 265 -5.11 3.50 -9.85
N PRO A 266 -4.86 2.98 -11.08
CA PRO A 266 -4.50 3.85 -12.18
C PRO A 266 -5.52 4.99 -12.15
N ALA A 267 -5.05 6.22 -11.98
CA ALA A 267 -5.87 7.38 -12.24
C ALA A 267 -6.26 7.23 -13.71
N LEU A 268 -7.44 6.68 -13.95
CA LEU A 268 -7.95 6.40 -15.29
C LEU A 268 -8.02 7.69 -16.13
N PHE A 269 -7.84 8.84 -15.47
CA PHE A 269 -7.97 10.15 -16.11
C PHE A 269 -7.11 11.20 -15.39
N GLU A 270 -6.08 11.71 -16.04
CA GLU A 270 -5.58 13.06 -15.81
C GLU A 270 -6.65 14.01 -16.37
N PHE A 271 -7.39 14.67 -15.51
CA PHE A 271 -8.32 15.72 -15.92
C PHE A 271 -7.56 17.04 -16.05
N GLU A 272 -7.57 17.63 -17.24
CA GLU A 272 -7.23 19.03 -17.44
C GLU A 272 -8.17 19.92 -16.61
N GLU A 273 -7.63 20.99 -16.04
CA GLU A 273 -8.28 21.94 -15.10
C GLU A 273 -9.53 22.68 -15.65
N ASN A 274 -10.01 22.40 -16.88
CA ASN A 274 -11.03 23.16 -17.59
C ASN A 274 -12.33 22.39 -17.89
N GLU A 275 -12.83 21.56 -16.98
CA GLU A 275 -14.09 20.85 -17.21
C GLU A 275 -15.29 21.39 -16.39
N PRO A 276 -16.52 21.32 -16.96
CA PRO A 276 -17.66 22.06 -16.44
C PRO A 276 -18.35 21.39 -15.24
N VAL A 277 -19.01 22.23 -14.50
CA VAL A 277 -20.01 22.13 -13.39
C VAL A 277 -20.46 20.73 -12.87
N LEU A 278 -20.39 19.65 -13.64
CA LEU A 278 -20.79 18.29 -13.19
C LEU A 278 -19.79 17.60 -12.26
N ASN A 279 -18.55 18.11 -12.17
CA ASN A 279 -17.46 17.48 -11.41
C ASN A 279 -17.36 17.96 -9.93
N ARG A 280 -18.43 18.51 -9.36
CA ARG A 280 -18.41 19.09 -8.00
C ARG A 280 -18.27 18.06 -6.87
N PHE A 281 -18.48 16.77 -7.14
CA PHE A 281 -18.39 15.68 -6.17
C PHE A 281 -17.25 14.68 -6.44
N ASN A 282 -16.23 15.09 -7.18
CA ASN A 282 -15.06 14.23 -7.46
C ASN A 282 -14.33 13.85 -6.16
N ALA A 283 -13.90 12.59 -6.06
CA ALA A 283 -13.15 12.06 -4.90
C ALA A 283 -11.93 12.92 -4.54
N ALA A 284 -11.22 13.48 -5.53
CA ALA A 284 -10.09 14.39 -5.33
C ALA A 284 -10.48 15.66 -4.56
N ARG A 285 -11.65 16.20 -4.84
CA ARG A 285 -12.17 17.37 -4.12
C ARG A 285 -12.65 17.05 -2.72
N LEU A 286 -13.25 15.87 -2.53
CA LEU A 286 -13.57 15.34 -1.20
C LEU A 286 -12.32 15.19 -0.34
N MET A 287 -11.20 14.72 -0.91
CA MET A 287 -9.89 14.65 -0.24
C MET A 287 -9.40 16.03 0.20
N GLN A 288 -9.44 17.02 -0.71
CA GLN A 288 -9.02 18.39 -0.39
C GLN A 288 -9.86 19.03 0.72
N LEU A 289 -11.19 18.77 0.72
CA LEU A 289 -12.11 19.36 1.69
C LEU A 289 -12.09 18.64 3.05
N THR A 290 -11.90 17.31 3.07
CA THR A 290 -12.01 16.51 4.30
C THR A 290 -10.65 16.19 4.93
N GLY A 291 -9.55 16.33 4.20
CA GLY A 291 -8.22 15.93 4.66
C GLY A 291 -8.07 14.40 4.87
N LEU A 292 -9.05 13.59 4.45
CA LEU A 292 -9.00 12.15 4.58
C LEU A 292 -8.06 11.53 3.54
N PRO A 293 -7.30 10.48 3.90
CA PRO A 293 -6.49 9.74 2.94
C PRO A 293 -7.34 9.14 1.81
N GLU A 294 -6.80 9.10 0.59
CA GLU A 294 -7.48 8.58 -0.61
C GLU A 294 -8.01 7.15 -0.39
N GLU A 295 -7.23 6.32 0.27
CA GLU A 295 -7.60 4.94 0.60
C GLU A 295 -8.89 4.86 1.42
N MET A 296 -9.08 5.78 2.37
CA MET A 296 -10.28 5.83 3.18
C MET A 296 -11.50 6.23 2.36
N ILE A 297 -11.37 7.19 1.46
CA ILE A 297 -12.48 7.63 0.61
C ILE A 297 -12.89 6.52 -0.35
N GLY A 298 -11.92 5.82 -0.97
CA GLY A 298 -12.18 4.65 -1.80
C GLY A 298 -12.97 3.58 -1.05
N VAL A 299 -12.57 3.24 0.15
CA VAL A 299 -13.27 2.27 1.01
C VAL A 299 -14.67 2.77 1.37
N PHE A 300 -14.84 4.06 1.74
CA PHE A 300 -16.16 4.62 2.06
C PHE A 300 -17.13 4.58 0.88
N LEU A 301 -16.66 4.88 -0.33
CA LEU A 301 -17.48 4.81 -1.55
C LEU A 301 -17.92 3.38 -1.90
N MET A 302 -17.15 2.36 -1.47
CA MET A 302 -17.48 0.96 -1.71
C MET A 302 -18.46 0.37 -0.72
N PHE A 303 -18.69 0.98 0.46
CA PHE A 303 -19.65 0.47 1.45
C PHE A 303 -21.08 0.30 0.91
N PRO A 304 -21.68 1.27 0.18
CA PRO A 304 -23.01 1.09 -0.41
C PRO A 304 -23.08 -0.08 -1.40
N LEU A 305 -22.00 -0.32 -2.17
CA LEU A 305 -21.93 -1.43 -3.10
C LEU A 305 -21.81 -2.77 -2.37
N ALA A 306 -20.98 -2.85 -1.34
CA ALA A 306 -20.89 -4.04 -0.47
C ALA A 306 -22.22 -4.33 0.24
N ALA A 307 -22.96 -3.27 0.66
CA ALA A 307 -24.31 -3.41 1.19
C ALA A 307 -25.27 -3.98 0.14
N LEU A 308 -25.21 -3.51 -1.10
CA LEU A 308 -26.00 -4.05 -2.21
C LEU A 308 -25.75 -5.55 -2.40
N VAL A 309 -24.47 -5.97 -2.42
CA VAL A 309 -24.11 -7.39 -2.53
C VAL A 309 -24.66 -8.19 -1.36
N THR A 310 -24.54 -7.69 -0.13
CA THR A 310 -25.09 -8.36 1.06
C THR A 310 -26.60 -8.48 1.00
N ILE A 311 -27.31 -7.41 0.60
CA ILE A 311 -28.77 -7.41 0.44
C ILE A 311 -29.18 -8.38 -0.67
N PHE A 312 -28.48 -8.41 -1.78
CA PHE A 312 -28.73 -9.35 -2.88
C PHE A 312 -28.59 -10.80 -2.44
N LEU A 313 -27.47 -11.14 -1.78
CA LEU A 313 -27.24 -12.51 -1.28
C LEU A 313 -28.28 -12.92 -0.24
N ARG A 314 -28.73 -12.00 0.60
CA ARG A 314 -29.72 -12.27 1.64
C ARG A 314 -31.16 -12.34 1.11
N SER A 315 -31.57 -11.40 0.27
CA SER A 315 -32.97 -11.25 -0.15
C SER A 315 -33.29 -12.08 -1.39
N VAL A 316 -32.39 -12.14 -2.37
CA VAL A 316 -32.58 -12.85 -3.64
C VAL A 316 -32.08 -14.29 -3.56
N VAL A 317 -30.84 -14.49 -3.09
CA VAL A 317 -30.24 -15.83 -3.00
C VAL A 317 -30.79 -16.61 -1.79
N GLY A 318 -30.99 -15.94 -0.64
CA GLY A 318 -31.51 -16.53 0.58
C GLY A 318 -30.45 -16.89 1.62
N ILE A 319 -29.20 -16.42 1.45
CA ILE A 319 -28.09 -16.70 2.38
C ILE A 319 -28.34 -15.97 3.71
N GLN A 320 -28.36 -16.72 4.82
CA GLN A 320 -28.48 -16.16 6.15
C GLN A 320 -27.12 -15.59 6.61
N THR A 321 -27.13 -14.36 7.16
CA THR A 321 -25.92 -13.69 7.66
C THR A 321 -26.17 -13.07 9.03
N PHE A 322 -25.12 -12.83 9.82
CA PHE A 322 -25.17 -12.09 11.10
C PHE A 322 -25.46 -10.59 10.91
N GLY A 323 -26.46 -10.23 10.13
CA GLY A 323 -26.81 -8.85 9.79
C GLY A 323 -26.24 -8.41 8.45
N ILE A 324 -26.43 -7.13 8.10
CA ILE A 324 -25.99 -6.55 6.84
C ILE A 324 -24.58 -5.94 7.00
N PHE A 325 -24.31 -5.28 8.13
CA PHE A 325 -23.07 -4.53 8.34
C PHE A 325 -21.87 -5.42 8.64
N MET A 326 -22.06 -6.55 9.32
CA MET A 326 -20.97 -7.45 9.74
C MET A 326 -20.09 -7.91 8.57
N PRO A 327 -20.62 -8.52 7.50
CA PRO A 327 -19.79 -8.97 6.39
C PRO A 327 -19.01 -7.84 5.75
N MET A 328 -19.60 -6.64 5.62
CA MET A 328 -18.96 -5.47 5.01
C MET A 328 -17.79 -4.96 5.85
N LEU A 329 -18.01 -4.79 7.18
CA LEU A 329 -16.96 -4.28 8.07
C LEU A 329 -15.77 -5.23 8.17
N ILE A 330 -16.05 -6.55 8.22
CA ILE A 330 -14.99 -7.57 8.25
C ILE A 330 -14.22 -7.57 6.92
N SER A 331 -14.92 -7.46 5.78
CA SER A 331 -14.29 -7.38 4.47
C SER A 331 -13.39 -6.15 4.34
N ALA A 332 -13.84 -4.99 4.83
CA ALA A 332 -13.05 -3.77 4.86
C ALA A 332 -11.80 -3.92 5.76
N ALA A 333 -11.93 -4.58 6.91
CA ALA A 333 -10.79 -4.87 7.78
C ALA A 333 -9.79 -5.84 7.12
N CYS A 334 -10.26 -6.80 6.31
CA CYS A 334 -9.42 -7.73 5.56
C CYS A 334 -8.61 -7.07 4.42
N MET A 335 -8.97 -5.85 3.99
CA MET A 335 -8.21 -5.15 2.94
C MET A 335 -6.73 -4.95 3.34
N ASN A 336 -6.48 -4.60 4.60
CA ASN A 336 -5.12 -4.34 5.09
C ASN A 336 -4.37 -5.60 5.54
N THR A 337 -5.08 -6.63 5.98
CA THR A 337 -4.47 -7.86 6.52
C THR A 337 -4.41 -9.01 5.52
N GLY A 338 -5.09 -8.86 4.38
CA GLY A 338 -5.32 -9.94 3.43
C GLY A 338 -6.49 -10.85 3.84
N LEU A 339 -7.16 -11.41 2.83
CA LEU A 339 -8.41 -12.18 3.02
C LEU A 339 -8.22 -13.40 3.94
N TRP A 340 -7.20 -14.20 3.70
CA TRP A 340 -7.01 -15.46 4.43
C TRP A 340 -6.65 -15.25 5.90
N LEU A 341 -5.75 -14.30 6.16
CA LEU A 341 -5.35 -13.99 7.53
C LEU A 341 -6.49 -13.31 8.29
N GLY A 342 -7.21 -12.39 7.64
CA GLY A 342 -8.39 -11.73 8.22
C GLY A 342 -9.51 -12.71 8.55
N LEU A 343 -9.83 -13.65 7.64
CA LEU A 343 -10.84 -14.70 7.87
C LEU A 343 -10.43 -15.65 9.01
N ALA A 344 -9.16 -16.07 9.03
CA ALA A 344 -8.66 -16.96 10.08
C ALA A 344 -8.71 -16.29 11.46
N THR A 345 -8.26 -15.04 11.55
CA THR A 345 -8.29 -14.25 12.79
C THR A 345 -9.74 -14.04 13.26
N PHE A 346 -10.61 -13.62 12.35
CA PHE A 346 -12.02 -13.41 12.65
C PHE A 346 -12.71 -14.70 13.12
N SER A 347 -12.55 -15.81 12.37
CA SER A 347 -13.16 -17.10 12.73
C SER A 347 -12.63 -17.62 14.07
N GLY A 348 -11.33 -17.43 14.34
CA GLY A 348 -10.72 -17.78 15.61
C GLY A 348 -11.30 -17.01 16.80
N ILE A 349 -11.47 -15.69 16.65
CA ILE A 349 -12.07 -14.84 17.70
C ILE A 349 -13.55 -15.21 17.92
N VAL A 350 -14.29 -15.47 16.84
CA VAL A 350 -15.70 -15.92 16.92
C VAL A 350 -15.80 -17.25 17.67
N ALA A 351 -14.98 -18.23 17.29
CA ALA A 351 -14.95 -19.53 17.96
C ALA A 351 -14.59 -19.37 19.46
N PHE A 352 -13.62 -18.53 19.76
CA PHE A 352 -13.24 -18.23 21.14
C PHE A 352 -14.39 -17.55 21.92
N ALA A 353 -15.08 -16.58 21.31
CA ALA A 353 -16.22 -15.92 21.94
C ALA A 353 -17.36 -16.91 22.24
N VAL A 354 -17.66 -17.83 21.33
CA VAL A 354 -18.64 -18.91 21.53
C VAL A 354 -18.25 -19.81 22.71
N LEU A 355 -16.98 -20.22 22.77
CA LEU A 355 -16.47 -21.04 23.86
C LEU A 355 -16.54 -20.30 25.21
N MET A 356 -16.19 -19.02 25.26
CA MET A 356 -16.29 -18.21 26.46
C MET A 356 -17.74 -18.00 26.91
N LEU A 357 -18.65 -17.76 25.98
CA LEU A 357 -20.10 -17.66 26.30
C LEU A 357 -20.62 -18.98 26.85
N ALA A 358 -20.27 -20.12 26.23
CA ALA A 358 -20.66 -21.44 26.72
C ALA A 358 -20.06 -21.73 28.11
N TYR A 359 -18.79 -21.38 28.34
CA TYR A 359 -18.13 -21.52 29.64
C TYR A 359 -18.81 -20.67 30.72
N PHE A 360 -19.05 -19.38 30.47
CA PHE A 360 -19.72 -18.50 31.42
C PHE A 360 -21.20 -18.85 31.66
N ASN A 361 -21.82 -19.61 30.76
CA ASN A 361 -23.20 -20.07 30.97
C ASN A 361 -23.31 -21.07 32.15
N SER A 362 -22.20 -21.75 32.51
CA SER A 362 -22.15 -22.63 33.68
C SER A 362 -22.08 -21.90 35.02
N PHE A 363 -21.80 -20.58 35.00
CA PHE A 363 -21.67 -19.78 36.22
C PHE A 363 -22.87 -18.87 36.40
N ASN A 364 -24.00 -19.18 36.74
CA ASN A 364 -25.22 -18.38 37.04
C ASN A 364 -25.02 -16.83 37.01
N ILE A 365 -24.24 -16.29 36.09
CA ILE A 365 -23.96 -14.86 35.94
C ILE A 365 -25.08 -14.23 35.10
N LEU A 366 -25.52 -13.05 35.53
CA LEU A 366 -26.51 -12.26 34.80
C LEU A 366 -26.08 -12.01 33.35
N LYS A 367 -27.04 -11.94 32.43
CA LYS A 367 -26.80 -11.83 30.98
C LYS A 367 -25.90 -10.66 30.58
N ILE A 368 -26.16 -9.46 31.11
CA ILE A 368 -25.45 -8.23 30.75
C ILE A 368 -23.99 -8.25 31.21
N PRO A 369 -23.64 -8.54 32.49
CA PRO A 369 -22.25 -8.66 32.93
C PRO A 369 -21.47 -9.78 32.21
N ARG A 370 -22.12 -10.87 31.86
CA ARG A 370 -21.53 -11.98 31.11
C ARG A 370 -21.08 -11.55 29.71
N LEU A 371 -21.96 -10.84 29.00
CA LEU A 371 -21.61 -10.27 27.68
C LEU A 371 -20.47 -9.28 27.76
N ALA A 372 -20.50 -8.37 28.73
CA ALA A 372 -19.44 -7.39 28.95
C ALA A 372 -18.08 -8.05 29.23
N ALA A 373 -18.06 -9.11 30.05
CA ALA A 373 -16.83 -9.86 30.32
C ALA A 373 -16.26 -10.54 29.07
N VAL A 374 -17.12 -11.17 28.26
CA VAL A 374 -16.69 -11.82 27.00
C VAL A 374 -16.12 -10.78 26.02
N ILE A 375 -16.79 -9.64 25.85
CA ILE A 375 -16.31 -8.55 24.99
C ILE A 375 -14.92 -8.08 25.45
N THR A 376 -14.75 -7.87 26.76
CA THR A 376 -13.45 -7.43 27.33
C THR A 376 -12.35 -8.45 27.05
N ILE A 377 -12.60 -9.74 27.31
CA ILE A 377 -11.61 -10.80 27.08
C ILE A 377 -11.28 -10.92 25.60
N CYS A 378 -12.29 -10.89 24.69
CA CYS A 378 -12.07 -10.91 23.25
C CYS A 378 -11.27 -9.70 22.76
N THR A 379 -11.52 -8.52 23.34
CA THR A 379 -10.77 -7.29 22.99
C THR A 379 -9.31 -7.40 23.41
N VAL A 380 -9.03 -7.88 24.62
CA VAL A 380 -7.65 -8.11 25.10
C VAL A 380 -6.94 -9.15 24.25
N LEU A 381 -7.62 -10.25 23.91
CA LEU A 381 -7.07 -11.28 23.01
C LEU A 381 -6.76 -10.70 21.62
N PHE A 382 -7.66 -9.90 21.08
CA PHE A 382 -7.47 -9.25 19.78
C PHE A 382 -6.26 -8.30 19.79
N ILE A 383 -6.12 -7.47 20.82
CA ILE A 383 -4.95 -6.60 21.00
C ILE A 383 -3.67 -7.45 21.09
N GLY A 384 -3.70 -8.55 21.84
CA GLY A 384 -2.56 -9.48 21.92
C GLY A 384 -2.15 -10.06 20.56
N VAL A 385 -3.14 -10.45 19.75
CA VAL A 385 -2.92 -10.94 18.37
C VAL A 385 -2.33 -9.85 17.49
N LEU A 386 -2.84 -8.61 17.57
CA LEU A 386 -2.31 -7.48 16.82
C LEU A 386 -0.85 -7.17 17.19
N LEU A 387 -0.51 -7.16 18.48
CA LEU A 387 0.86 -6.95 18.94
C LEU A 387 1.80 -8.06 18.47
N TRP A 388 1.34 -9.31 18.52
CA TRP A 388 2.14 -10.45 18.07
C TRP A 388 2.39 -10.44 16.55
N LEU A 389 1.36 -10.13 15.75
CA LEU A 389 1.46 -9.97 14.30
C LEU A 389 2.31 -8.76 13.92
N GLY A 390 2.08 -7.60 14.55
CA GLY A 390 2.82 -6.37 14.29
C GLY A 390 4.33 -6.53 14.52
N ASN A 391 4.70 -7.24 15.59
CA ASN A 391 6.11 -7.49 15.91
C ASN A 391 6.82 -8.45 14.92
N ARG A 392 6.07 -9.34 14.25
CA ARG A 392 6.63 -10.31 13.29
C ARG A 392 6.60 -9.87 11.84
N SER A 393 5.58 -9.14 11.44
CA SER A 393 5.32 -8.82 10.02
C SER A 393 5.56 -7.35 9.66
N GLY A 394 5.86 -6.47 10.63
CA GLY A 394 6.00 -5.03 10.38
C GLY A 394 4.71 -4.35 9.91
N LEU A 395 3.56 -5.01 10.03
CA LEU A 395 2.27 -4.48 9.61
C LEU A 395 1.85 -3.32 10.50
N GLN A 396 1.64 -2.15 9.91
CA GLN A 396 1.04 -1.01 10.60
C GLN A 396 -0.48 -1.13 10.51
N PHE A 397 -1.11 -1.33 11.67
CA PHE A 397 -2.56 -1.39 11.78
C PHE A 397 -3.10 0.04 11.88
N GLY A 398 -3.68 0.56 10.79
CA GLY A 398 -4.33 1.88 10.77
C GLY A 398 -5.65 1.91 11.55
N ILE A 399 -6.39 3.03 11.44
CA ILE A 399 -7.71 3.27 12.08
C ILE A 399 -8.71 2.12 11.83
N LEU A 400 -8.59 1.42 10.70
CA LEU A 400 -9.43 0.25 10.37
C LEU A 400 -9.29 -0.92 11.37
N ALA A 401 -8.22 -0.95 12.17
CA ALA A 401 -8.05 -1.93 13.25
C ALA A 401 -9.06 -1.77 14.40
N LEU A 402 -9.76 -0.65 14.50
CA LEU A 402 -10.82 -0.44 15.49
C LEU A 402 -12.13 -1.16 15.13
N PHE A 403 -12.41 -1.40 13.84
CA PHE A 403 -13.62 -2.06 13.39
C PHE A 403 -13.83 -3.46 13.98
N PRO A 404 -12.82 -4.34 14.10
CA PRO A 404 -13.00 -5.65 14.70
C PRO A 404 -13.51 -5.62 16.13
N VAL A 405 -13.15 -4.65 16.96
CA VAL A 405 -13.64 -4.53 18.34
C VAL A 405 -15.15 -4.26 18.39
N VAL A 406 -15.61 -3.34 17.53
CA VAL A 406 -17.04 -3.03 17.39
C VAL A 406 -17.81 -4.26 16.87
N ILE A 407 -17.23 -4.96 15.90
CA ILE A 407 -17.82 -6.16 15.31
C ILE A 407 -17.96 -7.27 16.35
N ILE A 408 -16.94 -7.50 17.18
CA ILE A 408 -16.95 -8.51 18.25
C ILE A 408 -18.09 -8.24 19.22
N SER A 409 -18.32 -6.97 19.57
CA SER A 409 -19.39 -6.57 20.49
C SER A 409 -20.78 -6.96 19.96
N PHE A 410 -21.08 -6.59 18.71
CA PHE A 410 -22.35 -6.94 18.07
C PHE A 410 -22.51 -8.45 17.84
N LEU A 411 -21.42 -9.11 17.49
CA LEU A 411 -21.42 -10.54 17.21
C LEU A 411 -21.65 -11.36 18.50
N ALA A 412 -21.00 -10.98 19.61
CA ALA A 412 -21.16 -11.65 20.89
C ALA A 412 -22.62 -11.63 21.36
N GLU A 413 -23.31 -10.50 21.22
CA GLU A 413 -24.73 -10.38 21.54
C GLU A 413 -25.59 -11.28 20.65
N ARG A 414 -25.32 -11.30 19.33
CA ARG A 414 -26.09 -12.10 18.37
C ARG A 414 -25.90 -13.61 18.60
N ILE A 415 -24.66 -14.03 18.80
CA ILE A 415 -24.32 -15.44 19.10
C ILE A 415 -24.97 -15.87 20.41
N HIS A 416 -24.93 -15.01 21.45
CA HIS A 416 -25.56 -15.33 22.72
C HIS A 416 -27.07 -15.59 22.57
N ASN A 417 -27.78 -14.74 21.83
CA ASN A 417 -29.22 -14.92 21.62
C ASN A 417 -29.52 -16.25 20.89
N MET A 418 -28.70 -16.61 19.89
CA MET A 418 -28.86 -17.89 19.18
C MET A 418 -28.50 -19.12 20.03
N LEU A 419 -27.54 -19.01 20.94
CA LEU A 419 -27.21 -20.07 21.89
C LEU A 419 -28.31 -20.30 22.93
N ASP A 420 -28.97 -19.24 23.42
CA ASP A 420 -30.10 -19.32 24.34
C ASP A 420 -31.30 -20.04 23.68
N GLU A 421 -31.48 -19.89 22.37
CA GLU A 421 -32.52 -20.59 21.57
C GLU A 421 -32.11 -22.04 21.20
N SER A 422 -30.91 -22.50 21.59
CA SER A 422 -30.37 -23.84 21.28
C SER A 422 -30.30 -24.20 19.79
N ASP A 423 -30.28 -23.20 18.90
CA ASP A 423 -30.25 -23.39 17.45
C ASP A 423 -28.79 -23.46 16.89
N TRP A 424 -28.09 -24.55 17.18
CA TRP A 424 -26.74 -24.79 16.66
C TRP A 424 -26.66 -24.90 15.14
N LYS A 425 -27.69 -25.48 14.52
CA LYS A 425 -27.72 -25.62 13.05
C LYS A 425 -27.93 -24.25 12.40
N GLY A 426 -28.84 -23.44 12.93
CA GLY A 426 -29.05 -22.08 12.49
C GLY A 426 -27.80 -21.21 12.66
N MET A 427 -27.07 -21.37 13.77
CA MET A 427 -25.81 -20.65 14.02
C MET A 427 -24.73 -21.02 12.99
N LEU A 428 -24.54 -22.31 12.69
CA LEU A 428 -23.57 -22.77 11.71
C LEU A 428 -23.92 -22.33 10.29
N THR A 429 -25.20 -22.41 9.90
CA THR A 429 -25.65 -21.94 8.57
C THR A 429 -25.50 -20.44 8.40
N THR A 430 -25.85 -19.67 9.44
CA THR A 430 -25.66 -18.20 9.44
C THR A 430 -24.17 -17.83 9.44
N GLY A 431 -23.34 -18.56 10.18
CA GLY A 431 -21.88 -18.39 10.18
C GLY A 431 -21.28 -18.64 8.81
N ALA A 432 -21.60 -19.79 8.20
CA ALA A 432 -21.14 -20.13 6.85
C ALA A 432 -21.61 -19.11 5.80
N GLY A 433 -22.87 -18.68 5.86
CA GLY A 433 -23.42 -17.66 5.00
C GLY A 433 -22.72 -16.30 5.17
N THR A 434 -22.35 -15.96 6.41
CA THR A 434 -21.57 -14.74 6.70
C THR A 434 -20.19 -14.82 6.07
N LEU A 435 -19.47 -15.96 6.18
CA LEU A 435 -18.16 -16.15 5.54
C LEU A 435 -18.23 -16.00 4.02
N VAL A 436 -19.21 -16.63 3.38
CA VAL A 436 -19.43 -16.48 1.92
C VAL A 436 -19.67 -15.01 1.56
N THR A 437 -20.46 -14.30 2.34
CA THR A 437 -20.76 -12.89 2.09
C THR A 437 -19.54 -11.99 2.31
N ILE A 438 -18.68 -12.31 3.30
CA ILE A 438 -17.39 -11.61 3.52
C ILE A 438 -16.52 -11.74 2.27
N VAL A 439 -16.37 -12.93 1.71
CA VAL A 439 -15.59 -13.16 0.49
C VAL A 439 -16.15 -12.36 -0.69
N ALA A 440 -17.47 -12.36 -0.88
CA ALA A 440 -18.12 -11.61 -1.94
C ALA A 440 -17.90 -10.08 -1.78
N CYS A 441 -18.05 -9.55 -0.57
CA CYS A 441 -17.77 -8.15 -0.27
C CYS A 441 -16.28 -7.81 -0.45
N TYR A 442 -15.37 -8.71 -0.05
CA TYR A 442 -13.93 -8.52 -0.24
C TYR A 442 -13.56 -8.39 -1.73
N ILE A 443 -14.14 -9.19 -2.60
CA ILE A 443 -13.94 -9.08 -4.06
C ILE A 443 -14.38 -7.69 -4.55
N VAL A 444 -15.48 -7.16 -4.03
CA VAL A 444 -15.97 -5.82 -4.37
C VAL A 444 -14.99 -4.76 -3.86
N PHE A 445 -14.58 -4.83 -2.59
CA PHE A 445 -13.64 -3.87 -2.02
C PHE A 445 -12.25 -3.91 -2.68
N SER A 446 -11.77 -5.09 -3.07
CA SER A 446 -10.45 -5.27 -3.72
C SER A 446 -10.44 -4.95 -5.21
N SER A 447 -11.61 -4.69 -5.82
CA SER A 447 -11.71 -4.38 -7.24
C SER A 447 -11.30 -2.95 -7.54
N VAL A 448 -10.06 -2.78 -8.04
CA VAL A 448 -9.48 -1.50 -8.47
C VAL A 448 -10.38 -0.79 -9.49
N LEU A 449 -11.00 -1.56 -10.40
CA LEU A 449 -11.89 -1.04 -11.43
C LEU A 449 -13.16 -0.41 -10.84
N LEU A 450 -13.77 -1.07 -9.84
CA LEU A 450 -14.97 -0.54 -9.17
C LEU A 450 -14.60 0.69 -8.33
N GLN A 451 -13.52 0.65 -7.57
CA GLN A 451 -13.04 1.80 -6.80
C GLN A 451 -12.82 3.01 -7.71
N GLY A 452 -12.10 2.83 -8.84
CA GLY A 452 -11.87 3.88 -9.81
C GLY A 452 -13.17 4.42 -10.43
N LEU A 453 -14.11 3.53 -10.80
CA LEU A 453 -15.39 3.92 -11.38
C LEU A 453 -16.22 4.79 -10.43
N PHE A 454 -16.33 4.39 -9.16
CA PHE A 454 -17.10 5.14 -8.15
C PHE A 454 -16.38 6.39 -7.65
N ALA A 455 -15.04 6.42 -7.71
CA ALA A 455 -14.27 7.63 -7.43
C ALA A 455 -14.46 8.69 -8.50
N LEU A 456 -14.60 8.27 -9.77
CA LEU A 456 -14.81 9.16 -10.91
C LEU A 456 -16.26 9.64 -11.04
N MET A 457 -17.20 8.74 -10.80
CA MET A 457 -18.64 8.95 -10.97
C MET A 457 -19.40 8.60 -9.68
N PRO A 458 -19.28 9.42 -8.61
CA PRO A 458 -19.97 9.16 -7.35
C PRO A 458 -21.50 9.15 -7.49
N GLU A 459 -22.04 9.71 -8.58
CA GLU A 459 -23.47 9.65 -8.94
C GLU A 459 -23.97 8.20 -9.11
N LEU A 460 -23.08 7.26 -9.41
CA LEU A 460 -23.42 5.84 -9.46
C LEU A 460 -23.93 5.30 -8.13
N LEU A 461 -23.65 5.98 -7.00
CA LEU A 461 -24.24 5.66 -5.70
C LEU A 461 -25.77 5.81 -5.71
N LEU A 462 -26.32 6.75 -6.49
CA LEU A 462 -27.77 6.90 -6.67
C LEU A 462 -28.37 5.69 -7.42
N LEU A 463 -27.64 5.15 -8.40
CA LEU A 463 -28.03 3.92 -9.07
C LEU A 463 -28.00 2.73 -8.09
N VAL A 464 -26.96 2.63 -7.27
CA VAL A 464 -26.87 1.60 -6.20
C VAL A 464 -28.04 1.71 -5.26
N LEU A 465 -28.40 2.92 -4.81
CA LEU A 465 -29.58 3.18 -3.98
C LEU A 465 -30.88 2.74 -4.67
N ALA A 466 -31.05 3.08 -5.93
CA ALA A 466 -32.26 2.68 -6.69
C ALA A 466 -32.36 1.14 -6.79
N VAL A 467 -31.25 0.45 -7.04
CA VAL A 467 -31.22 -1.02 -7.09
C VAL A 467 -31.48 -1.63 -5.71
N GLN A 468 -30.95 -1.05 -4.62
CA GLN A 468 -31.24 -1.49 -3.25
C GLN A 468 -32.72 -1.38 -2.92
N LEU A 469 -33.36 -0.27 -3.29
CA LEU A 469 -34.80 -0.07 -3.11
C LEU A 469 -35.65 -1.05 -3.95
N ALA A 470 -35.25 -1.30 -5.19
CA ALA A 470 -35.87 -2.28 -6.06
C ALA A 470 -35.81 -3.71 -5.48
N ILE A 471 -34.61 -4.10 -4.96
CA ILE A 471 -34.46 -5.39 -4.27
C ILE A 471 -35.32 -5.42 -2.97
N GLY A 472 -35.46 -4.29 -2.28
CA GLY A 472 -36.33 -4.18 -1.09
C GLY A 472 -37.81 -4.44 -1.38
N GLN A 473 -38.25 -4.24 -2.62
CA GLN A 473 -39.63 -4.55 -3.08
C GLN A 473 -39.77 -5.98 -3.64
N TRP A 474 -38.68 -6.77 -3.59
CA TRP A 474 -38.68 -8.13 -4.10
C TRP A 474 -39.60 -9.04 -3.28
N SER A 475 -40.74 -9.41 -3.86
CA SER A 475 -41.71 -10.34 -3.31
C SER A 475 -41.63 -11.76 -3.87
N GLY A 476 -40.63 -12.03 -4.71
CA GLY A 476 -40.40 -13.33 -5.34
C GLY A 476 -39.78 -14.38 -4.40
N MET A 477 -39.88 -15.65 -4.79
CA MET A 477 -39.23 -16.76 -4.06
C MET A 477 -37.71 -16.60 -4.08
N ARG A 478 -37.06 -16.88 -2.96
CA ARG A 478 -35.61 -16.89 -2.87
C ARG A 478 -35.04 -18.05 -3.70
N LEU A 479 -33.86 -17.85 -4.31
CA LEU A 479 -33.20 -18.86 -5.13
C LEU A 479 -33.01 -20.18 -4.38
N GLN A 480 -32.69 -20.11 -3.09
CA GLN A 480 -32.55 -21.27 -2.22
C GLN A 480 -33.87 -22.01 -2.02
N GLU A 481 -34.97 -21.29 -1.90
CA GLU A 481 -36.32 -21.89 -1.81
C GLU A 481 -36.73 -22.52 -3.14
N TYR A 482 -36.42 -21.87 -4.27
CA TYR A 482 -36.63 -22.45 -5.60
C TYR A 482 -35.91 -23.79 -5.78
N VAL A 483 -34.66 -23.88 -5.36
CA VAL A 483 -33.91 -25.14 -5.40
C VAL A 483 -34.53 -26.19 -4.47
N ARG A 484 -34.92 -25.79 -3.26
CA ARG A 484 -35.54 -26.69 -2.26
C ARG A 484 -36.87 -27.25 -2.74
N PHE A 485 -37.69 -26.43 -3.39
CA PHE A 485 -39.03 -26.80 -3.87
C PHE A 485 -39.06 -27.20 -5.35
N ARG A 486 -37.90 -27.32 -6.02
CA ARG A 486 -37.79 -27.67 -7.43
C ARG A 486 -38.53 -28.97 -7.78
N SER A 487 -38.53 -29.97 -6.90
CA SER A 487 -39.20 -31.24 -7.11
C SER A 487 -40.74 -31.07 -7.11
N ILE A 488 -41.28 -30.11 -6.33
CA ILE A 488 -42.71 -29.79 -6.27
C ILE A 488 -43.09 -28.96 -7.49
N LEU A 489 -42.25 -28.01 -7.89
CA LEU A 489 -42.49 -27.13 -9.04
C LEU A 489 -42.41 -27.86 -10.38
N ASN A 490 -41.49 -28.82 -10.53
CA ASN A 490 -41.30 -29.55 -11.79
C ASN A 490 -42.23 -30.77 -11.95
N ASN A 491 -42.70 -31.37 -10.86
CA ASN A 491 -43.53 -32.59 -10.93
C ASN A 491 -45.04 -32.34 -10.98
N GLY A 492 -45.46 -31.08 -11.10
CA GLY A 492 -46.89 -30.71 -11.15
C GLY A 492 -47.66 -31.08 -9.86
N PRO A 493 -48.92 -30.71 -9.73
CA PRO A 493 -49.68 -30.93 -8.49
C PRO A 493 -49.74 -32.41 -8.17
N VAL A 494 -49.15 -32.68 -7.03
CA VAL A 494 -49.00 -33.94 -6.33
C VAL A 494 -50.14 -34.90 -6.55
N LEU A 495 -49.75 -36.11 -6.93
CA LEU A 495 -50.32 -37.38 -6.57
C LEU A 495 -51.79 -37.35 -6.03
N GLY A 496 -52.73 -37.63 -6.89
CA GLY A 496 -54.10 -37.99 -6.49
C GLY A 496 -55.18 -36.95 -6.78
N MET A 497 -54.91 -35.87 -7.50
CA MET A 497 -55.95 -34.95 -7.95
C MET A 497 -56.56 -35.37 -9.29
N ASN A 498 -57.86 -35.61 -9.32
CA ASN A 498 -58.64 -35.83 -10.55
C ASN A 498 -58.54 -34.61 -11.48
N ALA A 499 -58.71 -34.84 -12.79
CA ALA A 499 -58.58 -33.79 -13.84
C ALA A 499 -59.45 -32.55 -13.57
N ARG A 500 -60.51 -32.66 -12.79
CA ARG A 500 -61.41 -31.58 -12.40
C ARG A 500 -60.76 -30.59 -11.43
N ASN A 501 -59.83 -31.04 -10.59
CA ASN A 501 -59.12 -30.20 -9.60
C ASN A 501 -57.85 -29.57 -10.18
N ARG A 502 -57.37 -30.04 -11.33
CA ARG A 502 -56.17 -29.51 -12.00
C ARG A 502 -56.39 -28.07 -12.48
N ASN A 503 -57.57 -27.74 -12.97
CA ASN A 503 -57.90 -26.39 -13.41
C ASN A 503 -58.04 -25.42 -12.22
N TYR A 504 -58.48 -25.89 -11.05
CA TYR A 504 -58.62 -25.07 -9.85
C TYR A 504 -57.25 -24.70 -9.26
N VAL A 505 -56.31 -25.64 -9.22
CA VAL A 505 -54.93 -25.41 -8.73
C VAL A 505 -54.15 -24.46 -9.63
N ASN A 506 -54.38 -24.45 -10.94
CA ASN A 506 -53.77 -23.53 -11.87
C ASN A 506 -54.25 -22.08 -11.74
N THR A 507 -55.33 -21.84 -11.01
CA THR A 507 -55.89 -20.50 -10.76
C THR A 507 -55.56 -19.97 -9.36
N LEU A 508 -54.99 -20.79 -8.48
CA LEU A 508 -54.60 -20.39 -7.12
C LEU A 508 -53.23 -19.71 -7.13
N ASN A 509 -53.06 -18.69 -6.31
CA ASN A 509 -51.77 -18.08 -6.09
C ASN A 509 -50.88 -18.97 -5.18
N THR A 510 -49.60 -18.66 -5.06
CA THR A 510 -48.58 -19.48 -4.37
C THR A 510 -48.91 -19.69 -2.88
N ASN A 511 -49.56 -18.74 -2.23
CA ASN A 511 -49.91 -18.82 -0.80
C ASN A 511 -51.06 -19.77 -0.57
N GLU A 512 -52.08 -19.74 -1.44
CA GLU A 512 -53.24 -20.64 -1.40
C GLU A 512 -52.81 -22.11 -1.67
N LEU A 513 -51.78 -22.33 -2.50
CA LEU A 513 -51.19 -23.66 -2.73
C LEU A 513 -50.47 -24.18 -1.49
N LEU A 514 -49.77 -23.32 -0.75
CA LEU A 514 -49.08 -23.67 0.50
C LEU A 514 -50.08 -24.01 1.62
N ASP A 515 -51.16 -23.26 1.74
CA ASP A 515 -52.22 -23.52 2.72
C ASP A 515 -52.94 -24.85 2.44
N LEU A 516 -53.26 -25.15 1.19
CA LEU A 516 -53.82 -26.44 0.76
C LEU A 516 -52.86 -27.62 1.02
N ALA A 517 -51.56 -27.43 0.86
CA ALA A 517 -50.54 -28.44 1.16
C ALA A 517 -50.42 -28.66 2.68
N ALA A 518 -50.49 -27.60 3.47
CA ALA A 518 -50.44 -27.67 4.94
C ALA A 518 -51.67 -28.37 5.54
N ASP A 519 -52.85 -28.08 5.02
CA ASP A 519 -54.11 -28.67 5.47
C ASP A 519 -54.17 -30.18 5.16
N LYS A 520 -53.60 -30.59 4.02
CA LYS A 520 -53.55 -32.01 3.63
C LYS A 520 -52.51 -32.81 4.41
N LEU A 521 -51.48 -32.17 4.97
CA LEU A 521 -50.53 -32.78 5.89
C LEU A 521 -51.16 -32.97 7.28
N ARG A 522 -51.94 -32.00 7.75
CA ARG A 522 -52.70 -32.10 9.02
C ARG A 522 -53.79 -33.14 9.01
N SER A 523 -54.37 -33.46 7.86
CA SER A 523 -55.43 -34.48 7.74
C SER A 523 -54.91 -35.90 7.65
N LYS A 524 -53.59 -36.12 7.69
CA LYS A 524 -52.94 -37.43 7.69
C LYS A 524 -52.29 -37.82 9.03
N GLU A 525 -52.29 -36.91 10.01
CA GLU A 525 -52.08 -37.23 11.44
C GLU A 525 -53.41 -37.51 12.11
#